data_c1c513f227a9f42fa33c3ccbb0aed0c9
#
_entry.id   c1c513f227a9f42fa33c3ccbb0aed0c9
#
_cell.length_a   1.000
_cell.length_b   1.000
_cell.length_c   1.000
_cell.angle_alpha   90.00
_cell.angle_beta   90.00
_cell.angle_gamma   90.00
#
_symmetry.space_group_name_H-M   'P 1'
#
loop_
_entity.id
_entity.type
_entity.pdbx_description
1 polymer ?
#
loop_
_entity_poly.entity_id
_entity_poly.type
_entity_poly.pdbx_seq_one_letter_code
_entity_poly.pdbx_strand_id
1 'polypeptide(L)'
;FVVATQNPADQIGTFPLPESQLDRFLMRVALGYPNAENERELITGEDRRSMLEHVTPEMTPELLVALQLEAAQAHMSDHLVDYIQALVRQTRESPDIEIGLSPRGAQSLAAAARAHAFVERHSGVFPDDVQAVFAAVAGHRLKPAGNTNYRSPAEMCQHVLDSVAIP
;
A
#
# COMPACT_ATOMS: atom_id res chain seq x y z
N PHE A 1 10.59 2.61 11.77
CA PHE A 1 10.29 1.80 10.57
C PHE A 1 10.01 0.36 11.00
N VAL A 2 8.83 -0.15 10.69
CA VAL A 2 8.39 -1.51 11.05
C VAL A 2 7.96 -2.24 9.78
N VAL A 3 8.56 -3.40 9.54
CA VAL A 3 8.12 -4.36 8.51
C VAL A 3 7.60 -5.60 9.24
N ALA A 4 6.37 -6.01 8.91
CA ALA A 4 5.79 -7.26 9.38
C ALA A 4 5.53 -8.16 8.18
N THR A 5 5.80 -9.45 8.32
CA THR A 5 5.52 -10.46 7.31
C THR A 5 4.42 -11.39 7.80
N GLN A 6 3.56 -11.80 6.89
CA GLN A 6 2.50 -12.76 7.15
C GLN A 6 2.48 -13.79 6.02
N ASN A 7 2.48 -15.07 6.37
CA ASN A 7 2.25 -16.13 5.40
C ASN A 7 0.74 -16.40 5.30
N PRO A 8 0.10 -16.23 4.15
CA PRO A 8 -1.34 -16.46 4.01
C PRO A 8 -1.76 -17.91 4.31
N ALA A 9 -0.85 -18.87 4.12
CA ALA A 9 -1.11 -20.29 4.36
C ALA A 9 -1.12 -20.68 5.86
N ASP A 10 -0.49 -19.88 6.73
CA ASP A 10 -0.29 -20.20 8.15
C ASP A 10 -1.40 -19.64 9.06
N GLN A 11 -2.58 -19.31 8.52
CA GLN A 11 -3.70 -18.80 9.32
C GLN A 11 -4.38 -19.88 10.20
N ILE A 12 -3.98 -21.14 10.06
CA ILE A 12 -4.51 -22.23 10.89
C ILE A 12 -3.84 -22.16 12.27
N GLY A 13 -4.61 -21.72 13.28
CA GLY A 13 -4.15 -21.62 14.67
C GLY A 13 -3.63 -20.24 15.09
N THR A 14 -3.69 -19.22 14.23
CA THR A 14 -3.39 -17.83 14.58
C THR A 14 -4.66 -16.98 14.64
N PHE A 15 -4.74 -16.06 15.59
CA PHE A 15 -5.82 -15.08 15.62
C PHE A 15 -5.52 -13.96 14.61
N PRO A 16 -6.48 -13.58 13.76
CA PRO A 16 -6.31 -12.43 12.88
C PRO A 16 -6.08 -11.17 13.72
N LEU A 17 -5.17 -10.31 13.27
CA LEU A 17 -4.94 -9.00 13.91
C LEU A 17 -6.24 -8.18 13.86
N PRO A 18 -6.62 -7.50 14.95
CA PRO A 18 -7.73 -6.56 14.94
C PRO A 18 -7.57 -5.50 13.85
N GLU A 19 -8.67 -5.08 13.23
CA GLU A 19 -8.69 -4.05 12.17
C GLU A 19 -8.00 -2.75 12.63
N SER A 20 -8.16 -2.37 13.90
CA SER A 20 -7.51 -1.19 14.47
C SER A 20 -5.98 -1.29 14.55
N GLN A 21 -5.42 -2.49 14.53
CA GLN A 21 -3.97 -2.72 14.46
C GLN A 21 -3.51 -2.75 13.00
N LEU A 22 -4.28 -3.35 12.10
CA LEU A 22 -4.00 -3.33 10.66
C LEU A 22 -4.01 -1.91 10.08
N ASP A 23 -4.91 -1.05 10.54
CA ASP A 23 -4.98 0.36 10.13
C ASP A 23 -3.70 1.17 10.48
N ARG A 24 -2.86 0.67 11.39
CA ARG A 24 -1.58 1.33 11.75
C ARG A 24 -0.45 1.06 10.75
N PHE A 25 -0.54 0.03 9.94
CA PHE A 25 0.44 -0.22 8.87
C PHE A 25 0.17 0.70 7.68
N LEU A 26 1.23 1.33 7.17
CA LEU A 26 1.13 2.27 6.05
C LEU A 26 0.51 1.60 4.82
N MET A 27 1.05 0.45 4.41
CA MET A 27 0.61 -0.30 3.25
C MET A 27 0.84 -1.80 3.42
N ARG A 28 0.13 -2.58 2.62
CA ARG A 28 0.31 -4.02 2.49
C ARG A 28 0.67 -4.34 1.05
N VAL A 29 1.75 -5.07 0.86
CA VAL A 29 2.19 -5.57 -0.44
C VAL A 29 2.21 -7.09 -0.43
N ALA A 30 1.93 -7.70 -1.58
CA ALA A 30 2.02 -9.14 -1.78
C ALA A 30 3.11 -9.43 -2.81
N LEU A 31 4.04 -10.32 -2.47
CA LEU A 31 5.14 -10.68 -3.38
C LEU A 31 4.72 -11.70 -4.43
N GLY A 32 3.65 -12.49 -4.17
CA GLY A 32 3.25 -13.59 -5.03
C GLY A 32 4.27 -14.75 -5.03
N TYR A 33 4.15 -15.63 -6.00
CA TYR A 33 5.13 -16.69 -6.23
C TYR A 33 6.25 -16.18 -7.17
N PRO A 34 7.48 -16.71 -7.01
CA PRO A 34 8.55 -16.41 -7.94
C PRO A 34 8.22 -16.96 -9.35
N ASN A 35 8.81 -16.38 -10.37
CA ASN A 35 8.78 -16.96 -11.71
C ASN A 35 9.66 -18.25 -11.76
N ALA A 36 9.53 -19.05 -12.82
CA ALA A 36 10.22 -20.33 -12.93
C ALA A 36 11.76 -20.22 -12.87
N GLU A 37 12.34 -19.13 -13.35
CA GLU A 37 13.77 -18.86 -13.32
C GLU A 37 14.25 -18.56 -11.89
N ASN A 38 13.58 -17.67 -11.20
CA ASN A 38 13.87 -17.34 -9.80
C ASN A 38 13.60 -18.53 -8.87
N GLU A 39 12.56 -19.35 -9.17
CA GLU A 39 12.29 -20.58 -8.41
C GLU A 39 13.43 -21.59 -8.59
N ARG A 40 13.95 -21.73 -9.81
CA ARG A 40 15.13 -22.57 -10.08
C ARG A 40 16.35 -22.11 -9.29
N GLU A 41 16.61 -20.79 -9.25
CA GLU A 41 17.70 -20.23 -8.45
C GLU A 41 17.51 -20.48 -6.95
N LEU A 42 16.27 -20.46 -6.45
CA LEU A 42 15.97 -20.80 -5.06
C LEU A 42 16.30 -22.26 -4.73
N ILE A 43 16.07 -23.17 -5.69
CA ILE A 43 16.32 -24.62 -5.51
C ILE A 43 17.81 -24.95 -5.63
N THR A 44 18.54 -24.29 -6.52
CA THR A 44 19.94 -24.63 -6.86
C THR A 44 20.96 -23.69 -6.22
N GLY A 45 20.53 -22.57 -5.67
CA GLY A 45 21.39 -21.50 -5.15
C GLY A 45 21.86 -21.73 -3.71
N GLU A 46 22.68 -20.79 -3.23
CA GLU A 46 23.17 -20.76 -1.86
C GLU A 46 22.05 -20.47 -0.85
N ASP A 47 22.27 -20.85 0.41
CA ASP A 47 21.37 -20.49 1.51
C ASP A 47 21.23 -18.96 1.60
N ARG A 48 19.97 -18.48 1.53
CA ARG A 48 19.65 -17.04 1.58
C ARG A 48 20.14 -16.36 2.86
N ARG A 49 20.34 -17.09 3.95
CA ARG A 49 20.90 -16.53 5.18
C ARG A 49 22.37 -16.16 5.02
N SER A 50 23.16 -16.99 4.31
CA SER A 50 24.56 -16.66 4.04
C SER A 50 24.69 -15.45 3.12
N MET A 51 23.75 -15.25 2.20
CA MET A 51 23.73 -14.07 1.33
C MET A 51 23.53 -12.77 2.11
N LEU A 52 22.75 -12.77 3.22
CA LEU A 52 22.54 -11.58 4.04
C LEU A 52 23.83 -11.04 4.67
N GLU A 53 24.80 -11.91 4.94
CA GLU A 53 26.09 -11.51 5.50
C GLU A 53 26.94 -10.68 4.52
N HIS A 54 26.62 -10.77 3.23
CA HIS A 54 27.33 -10.07 2.15
C HIS A 54 26.59 -8.84 1.63
N VAL A 55 25.37 -8.55 2.17
CA VAL A 55 24.60 -7.36 1.78
C VAL A 55 25.23 -6.11 2.41
N THR A 56 25.69 -5.21 1.57
CA THR A 56 26.18 -3.90 2.02
C THR A 56 25.00 -2.91 2.13
N PRO A 57 25.02 -2.01 3.12
CA PRO A 57 24.00 -0.96 3.21
C PRO A 57 24.06 -0.03 2.00
N GLU A 58 22.92 0.22 1.36
CA GLU A 58 22.82 1.16 0.23
C GLU A 58 22.70 2.61 0.69
N MET A 59 22.27 2.86 1.93
CA MET A 59 22.17 4.20 2.50
C MET A 59 22.35 4.19 4.01
N THR A 60 22.72 5.35 4.56
CA THR A 60 22.78 5.55 6.01
C THR A 60 21.40 5.90 6.58
N PRO A 61 21.18 5.71 7.91
CA PRO A 61 19.94 6.16 8.56
C PRO A 61 19.67 7.65 8.39
N GLU A 62 20.71 8.48 8.41
CA GLU A 62 20.61 9.94 8.24
C GLU A 62 20.14 10.30 6.84
N LEU A 63 20.69 9.63 5.81
CA LEU A 63 20.25 9.82 4.42
C LEU A 63 18.78 9.40 4.26
N LEU A 64 18.38 8.26 4.85
CA LEU A 64 16.98 7.80 4.81
C LEU A 64 16.03 8.84 5.41
N VAL A 65 16.38 9.42 6.57
CA VAL A 65 15.57 10.47 7.22
C VAL A 65 15.51 11.71 6.34
N ALA A 66 16.61 12.12 5.71
CA ALA A 66 16.63 13.27 4.80
C ALA A 66 15.69 13.05 3.59
N LEU A 67 15.76 11.87 2.97
CA LEU A 67 14.88 11.51 1.84
C LEU A 67 13.40 11.45 2.25
N GLN A 68 13.09 10.95 3.45
CA GLN A 68 11.72 10.95 3.98
C GLN A 68 11.17 12.37 4.19
N LEU A 69 12.00 13.29 4.69
CA LEU A 69 11.62 14.68 4.88
C LEU A 69 11.39 15.37 3.51
N GLU A 70 12.24 15.10 2.53
CA GLU A 70 12.10 15.63 1.18
C GLU A 70 10.84 15.11 0.50
N ALA A 71 10.59 13.80 0.54
CA ALA A 71 9.37 13.19 0.02
C ALA A 71 8.09 13.78 0.65
N ALA A 72 8.11 14.05 1.96
CA ALA A 72 6.97 14.65 2.67
C ALA A 72 6.64 16.07 2.19
N GLN A 73 7.59 16.77 1.56
CA GLN A 73 7.43 18.13 1.02
C GLN A 73 6.91 18.15 -0.43
N ALA A 74 6.75 16.98 -1.08
CA ALA A 74 6.21 16.92 -2.44
C ALA A 74 4.86 17.66 -2.50
N HIS A 75 4.77 18.63 -3.41
CA HIS A 75 3.61 19.51 -3.54
C HIS A 75 2.36 18.72 -3.96
N MET A 76 1.24 19.02 -3.31
CA MET A 76 -0.07 18.46 -3.61
C MET A 76 -1.05 19.60 -3.81
N SER A 77 -1.64 19.72 -5.00
CA SER A 77 -2.62 20.76 -5.30
C SER A 77 -3.93 20.54 -4.54
N ASP A 78 -4.71 21.61 -4.36
CA ASP A 78 -6.05 21.52 -3.73
C ASP A 78 -6.97 20.57 -4.50
N HIS A 79 -6.91 20.56 -5.84
CA HIS A 79 -7.68 19.62 -6.68
C HIS A 79 -7.31 18.16 -6.41
N LEU A 80 -6.03 17.88 -6.16
CA LEU A 80 -5.60 16.54 -5.82
C LEU A 80 -6.04 16.13 -4.40
N VAL A 81 -6.04 17.08 -3.46
CA VAL A 81 -6.60 16.85 -2.12
C VAL A 81 -8.09 16.55 -2.21
N ASP A 82 -8.84 17.27 -3.04
CA ASP A 82 -10.26 17.03 -3.30
C ASP A 82 -10.49 15.65 -3.90
N TYR A 83 -9.62 15.23 -4.83
CA TYR A 83 -9.66 13.87 -5.41
C TYR A 83 -9.44 12.79 -4.35
N ILE A 84 -8.43 12.93 -3.50
CA ILE A 84 -8.19 12.00 -2.38
C ILE A 84 -9.40 11.97 -1.45
N GLN A 85 -9.99 13.12 -1.12
CA GLN A 85 -11.20 13.18 -0.30
C GLN A 85 -12.39 12.49 -0.96
N ALA A 86 -12.56 12.64 -2.27
CA ALA A 86 -13.61 11.96 -3.04
C ALA A 86 -13.44 10.44 -3.01
N LEU A 87 -12.21 9.93 -3.19
CA LEU A 87 -11.90 8.51 -3.05
C LEU A 87 -12.24 7.99 -1.64
N VAL A 88 -11.79 8.70 -0.60
CA VAL A 88 -12.08 8.33 0.80
C VAL A 88 -13.57 8.33 1.07
N ARG A 89 -14.31 9.34 0.59
CA ARG A 89 -15.78 9.42 0.72
C ARG A 89 -16.44 8.25 0.01
N GLN A 90 -16.03 7.94 -1.21
CA GLN A 90 -16.55 6.81 -1.97
C GLN A 90 -16.39 5.49 -1.19
N THR A 91 -15.25 5.27 -0.50
CA THR A 91 -15.11 4.07 0.34
C THR A 91 -16.07 4.00 1.53
N ARG A 92 -16.60 5.14 2.01
CA ARG A 92 -17.48 5.22 3.18
C ARG A 92 -18.96 5.21 2.81
N GLU A 93 -19.29 5.68 1.62
CA GLU A 93 -20.67 5.86 1.16
C GLU A 93 -21.13 4.72 0.23
N SER A 94 -20.18 3.94 -0.30
CA SER A 94 -20.50 2.80 -1.16
C SER A 94 -21.29 1.71 -0.37
N PRO A 95 -22.45 1.28 -0.88
CA PRO A 95 -23.22 0.20 -0.25
C PRO A 95 -22.49 -1.15 -0.26
N ASP A 96 -21.46 -1.29 -1.10
CA ASP A 96 -20.68 -2.51 -1.26
C ASP A 96 -19.51 -2.59 -0.27
N ILE A 97 -19.27 -1.55 0.53
CA ILE A 97 -18.17 -1.47 1.50
C ILE A 97 -18.76 -1.27 2.90
N GLU A 98 -18.55 -2.26 3.78
CA GLU A 98 -18.99 -2.21 5.18
C GLU A 98 -18.11 -1.28 6.01
N ILE A 99 -16.77 -1.32 5.78
CA ILE A 99 -15.79 -0.49 6.47
C ILE A 99 -14.96 0.24 5.43
N GLY A 100 -15.12 1.56 5.36
CA GLY A 100 -14.33 2.46 4.51
C GLY A 100 -13.04 2.94 5.19
N LEU A 101 -12.27 3.76 4.48
CA LEU A 101 -11.01 4.32 4.98
C LEU A 101 -11.22 5.23 6.19
N SER A 102 -10.43 5.00 7.24
CA SER A 102 -10.32 5.89 8.40
C SER A 102 -9.61 7.21 8.03
N PRO A 103 -9.67 8.25 8.89
CA PRO A 103 -8.84 9.45 8.71
C PRO A 103 -7.34 9.14 8.64
N ARG A 104 -6.86 8.13 9.39
CA ARG A 104 -5.49 7.64 9.31
C ARG A 104 -5.20 7.01 7.94
N GLY A 105 -6.12 6.21 7.39
CA GLY A 105 -6.02 5.66 6.05
C GLY A 105 -5.91 6.75 4.97
N ALA A 106 -6.66 7.84 5.09
CA ALA A 106 -6.55 9.00 4.21
C ALA A 106 -5.17 9.68 4.30
N GLN A 107 -4.65 9.87 5.52
CA GLN A 107 -3.29 10.41 5.73
C GLN A 107 -2.21 9.46 5.17
N SER A 108 -2.39 8.14 5.37
CA SER A 108 -1.50 7.13 4.81
C SER A 108 -1.48 7.17 3.28
N LEU A 109 -2.64 7.36 2.65
CA LEU A 109 -2.76 7.48 1.20
C LEU A 109 -2.00 8.72 0.67
N ALA A 110 -2.21 9.87 1.30
CA ALA A 110 -1.49 11.10 0.94
C ALA A 110 0.02 10.98 1.14
N ALA A 111 0.47 10.34 2.23
CA ALA A 111 1.89 10.12 2.48
C ALA A 111 2.52 9.14 1.48
N ALA A 112 1.83 8.04 1.15
CA ALA A 112 2.30 7.08 0.16
C ALA A 112 2.35 7.68 -1.25
N ALA A 113 1.36 8.49 -1.65
CA ALA A 113 1.36 9.19 -2.93
C ALA A 113 2.52 10.19 -3.06
N ARG A 114 2.83 10.95 -1.99
CA ARG A 114 4.03 11.81 -1.98
C ARG A 114 5.32 11.02 -2.14
N ALA A 115 5.45 9.90 -1.43
CA ALA A 115 6.62 9.04 -1.53
C ALA A 115 6.75 8.43 -2.94
N HIS A 116 5.64 8.03 -3.57
CA HIS A 116 5.61 7.52 -4.93
C HIS A 116 6.08 8.60 -5.92
N ALA A 117 5.47 9.80 -5.88
CA ALA A 117 5.88 10.93 -6.72
C ALA A 117 7.37 11.27 -6.58
N PHE A 118 7.90 11.23 -5.35
CA PHE A 118 9.30 11.47 -5.08
C PHE A 118 10.21 10.40 -5.73
N VAL A 119 9.85 9.11 -5.60
CA VAL A 119 10.61 8.00 -6.21
C VAL A 119 10.59 8.08 -7.73
N GLU A 120 9.42 8.40 -8.31
CA GLU A 120 9.23 8.58 -9.75
C GLU A 120 9.80 9.92 -10.27
N ARG A 121 10.35 10.76 -9.37
CA ARG A 121 10.92 12.07 -9.70
C ARG A 121 9.94 13.05 -10.36
N HIS A 122 8.68 12.96 -9.95
CA HIS A 122 7.66 13.89 -10.39
C HIS A 122 7.88 15.27 -9.75
N SER A 123 7.48 16.35 -10.43
CA SER A 123 7.57 17.73 -9.92
C SER A 123 6.55 18.05 -8.82
N GLY A 124 5.61 17.16 -8.58
CA GLY A 124 4.56 17.21 -7.56
C GLY A 124 3.77 15.91 -7.59
N VAL A 125 2.77 15.80 -6.74
CA VAL A 125 1.92 14.61 -6.67
C VAL A 125 0.80 14.73 -7.70
N PHE A 126 0.63 13.70 -8.54
CA PHE A 126 -0.40 13.61 -9.56
C PHE A 126 -1.44 12.53 -9.22
N PRO A 127 -2.62 12.52 -9.88
CA PRO A 127 -3.62 11.47 -9.68
C PRO A 127 -3.07 10.05 -9.87
N ASP A 128 -2.17 9.86 -10.83
CA ASP A 128 -1.53 8.56 -11.11
C ASP A 128 -0.72 8.05 -9.91
N ASP A 129 -0.07 8.94 -9.15
CA ASP A 129 0.65 8.58 -7.93
C ASP A 129 -0.31 8.06 -6.85
N VAL A 130 -1.48 8.68 -6.73
CA VAL A 130 -2.53 8.24 -5.79
C VAL A 130 -3.08 6.87 -6.20
N GLN A 131 -3.37 6.69 -7.49
CA GLN A 131 -3.91 5.44 -8.03
C GLN A 131 -2.91 4.29 -7.89
N ALA A 132 -1.62 4.53 -8.16
CA ALA A 132 -0.56 3.53 -8.07
C ALA A 132 -0.43 2.92 -6.66
N VAL A 133 -0.64 3.73 -5.61
CA VAL A 133 -0.51 3.26 -4.22
C VAL A 133 -1.85 2.89 -3.57
N PHE A 134 -2.98 3.21 -4.20
CA PHE A 134 -4.31 3.09 -3.59
C PHE A 134 -4.59 1.67 -3.09
N ALA A 135 -4.40 0.66 -3.92
CA ALA A 135 -4.68 -0.73 -3.55
C ALA A 135 -3.78 -1.23 -2.39
N ALA A 136 -2.50 -0.84 -2.38
CA ALA A 136 -1.57 -1.21 -1.31
C ALA A 136 -1.94 -0.55 0.03
N VAL A 137 -2.46 0.69 -0.01
CA VAL A 137 -2.85 1.45 1.19
C VAL A 137 -4.25 1.10 1.65
N ALA A 138 -5.22 0.99 0.73
CA ALA A 138 -6.63 0.80 1.05
C ALA A 138 -7.02 -0.68 1.21
N GLY A 139 -6.45 -1.58 0.42
CA GLY A 139 -6.95 -2.95 0.28
C GLY A 139 -6.94 -3.79 1.56
N HIS A 140 -6.09 -3.49 2.54
CA HIS A 140 -6.07 -4.17 3.84
C HIS A 140 -6.93 -3.49 4.91
N ARG A 141 -7.51 -2.32 4.60
CA ARG A 141 -8.37 -1.52 5.49
C ARG A 141 -9.83 -1.61 5.13
N LEU A 142 -10.12 -1.82 3.84
CA LEU A 142 -11.50 -1.91 3.36
C LEU A 142 -12.08 -3.29 3.67
N LYS A 143 -13.33 -3.31 4.11
CA LYS A 143 -14.09 -4.54 4.31
C LYS A 143 -15.30 -4.54 3.40
N PRO A 144 -15.46 -5.56 2.54
CA PRO A 144 -16.63 -5.67 1.69
C PRO A 144 -17.88 -5.92 2.52
N ALA A 145 -19.03 -5.39 2.10
CA ALA A 145 -20.33 -5.74 2.66
C ALA A 145 -20.67 -7.21 2.32
N GLY A 146 -21.40 -7.89 3.20
CA GLY A 146 -21.63 -9.34 3.13
C GLY A 146 -22.40 -9.84 1.90
N ASN A 147 -22.97 -8.93 1.09
CA ASN A 147 -23.74 -9.23 -0.12
C ASN A 147 -23.00 -8.86 -1.43
N THR A 148 -21.71 -8.57 -1.38
CA THR A 148 -20.94 -8.15 -2.55
C THR A 148 -20.25 -9.32 -3.24
N ASN A 149 -20.01 -9.16 -4.56
CA ASN A 149 -19.36 -10.15 -5.40
C ASN A 149 -17.85 -9.90 -5.61
N TYR A 150 -17.23 -9.01 -4.83
CA TYR A 150 -15.79 -8.77 -4.96
C TYR A 150 -14.98 -10.03 -4.66
N ARG A 151 -14.14 -10.41 -5.61
CA ARG A 151 -13.28 -11.61 -5.52
C ARG A 151 -11.98 -11.33 -4.77
N SER A 152 -11.59 -10.05 -4.70
CA SER A 152 -10.34 -9.63 -4.05
C SER A 152 -10.42 -8.19 -3.54
N PRO A 153 -9.58 -7.81 -2.55
CA PRO A 153 -9.42 -6.41 -2.14
C PRO A 153 -8.95 -5.50 -3.30
N ALA A 154 -8.18 -6.03 -4.25
CA ALA A 154 -7.72 -5.27 -5.40
C ALA A 154 -8.88 -4.89 -6.33
N GLU A 155 -9.81 -5.81 -6.59
CA GLU A 155 -11.01 -5.55 -7.39
C GLU A 155 -11.90 -4.48 -6.75
N MET A 156 -12.08 -4.54 -5.44
CA MET A 156 -12.82 -3.52 -4.70
C MET A 156 -12.13 -2.14 -4.79
N CYS A 157 -10.80 -2.09 -4.63
CA CYS A 157 -10.05 -0.86 -4.79
C CYS A 157 -10.16 -0.28 -6.21
N GLN A 158 -10.11 -1.14 -7.23
CA GLN A 158 -10.27 -0.71 -8.62
C GLN A 158 -11.67 -0.12 -8.86
N HIS A 159 -12.71 -0.76 -8.34
CA HIS A 159 -14.08 -0.22 -8.42
C HIS A 159 -14.21 1.17 -7.79
N VAL A 160 -13.56 1.41 -6.65
CA VAL A 160 -13.53 2.75 -6.02
C VAL A 160 -12.83 3.76 -6.92
N LEU A 161 -11.68 3.41 -7.51
CA LEU A 161 -10.95 4.28 -8.43
C LEU A 161 -11.79 4.63 -9.66
N ASP A 162 -12.47 3.64 -10.26
CA ASP A 162 -13.30 3.82 -11.46
C ASP A 162 -14.56 4.66 -11.20
N SER A 163 -15.00 4.72 -9.92
CA SER A 163 -16.21 5.45 -9.51
C SER A 163 -15.97 6.94 -9.26
N VAL A 164 -14.72 7.39 -9.22
CA VAL A 164 -14.35 8.77 -8.91
C VAL A 164 -13.66 9.41 -10.09
N ALA A 165 -14.20 10.55 -10.56
CA ALA A 165 -13.60 11.28 -11.67
C ALA A 165 -12.21 11.80 -11.32
N ILE A 166 -11.28 11.67 -12.24
CA ILE A 166 -9.94 12.26 -12.15
C ILE A 166 -10.02 13.76 -12.42
N PRO A 167 -9.42 14.64 -11.61
CA PRO A 167 -9.47 16.09 -11.78
C PRO A 167 -8.71 16.57 -13.01
#